data_310972a4d6c00612aab445c0dd46aae2
#
_entry.id   310972a4d6c00612aab445c0dd46aae2
#
_cell.length_a   1.000
_cell.length_b   1.000
_cell.length_c   1.000
_cell.angle_alpha   90.00
_cell.angle_beta   90.00
_cell.angle_gamma   90.00
#
_symmetry.space_group_name_H-M   'P 1'
#
loop_
_entity.id
_entity.type
_entity.pdbx_description
1 polymer ?
#
loop_
_entity_poly.entity_id
_entity_poly.type
_entity_poly.pdbx_seq_one_letter_code
_entity_poly.pdbx_strand_id
1 'polypeptide(L)'
;SAASDVYKRQYLAWVIVLLGAVVTAYLPSLLSGIERRGNYPGWRFQLALETLVQLQAVRDAPRHGLGLEVIAQTLRVDPLHLEEPIAAMVALDWLGRLDEEEERYVLLQDPAHLPLAPLAQRLLLPDGPGTEAFWAASGLRAMTVAQALHVPSVP
;
A
#
# COMPACT_ATOMS: atom_id res chain seq x y z
N SER A 1 31.53 -48.89 0.67
CA SER A 1 30.79 -49.81 1.56
C SER A 1 29.30 -49.53 1.54
N ALA A 2 28.48 -50.52 1.85
CA ALA A 2 27.03 -50.36 1.91
C ALA A 2 26.59 -49.31 2.93
N ALA A 3 27.28 -49.21 4.06
CA ALA A 3 27.01 -48.22 5.08
C ALA A 3 27.27 -46.77 4.60
N SER A 4 28.34 -46.59 3.81
CA SER A 4 28.65 -45.28 3.20
C SER A 4 27.59 -44.86 2.18
N ASP A 5 27.08 -45.80 1.37
CA ASP A 5 26.05 -45.54 0.38
C ASP A 5 24.68 -45.20 1.02
N VAL A 6 24.32 -45.88 2.10
CA VAL A 6 23.12 -45.57 2.88
C VAL A 6 23.20 -44.15 3.49
N TYR A 7 24.37 -43.80 4.03
CA TYR A 7 24.62 -42.47 4.59
C TYR A 7 24.51 -41.37 3.54
N LYS A 8 25.08 -41.58 2.37
CA LYS A 8 24.97 -40.62 1.25
C LYS A 8 23.53 -40.42 0.79
N ARG A 9 22.75 -41.49 0.67
CA ARG A 9 21.32 -41.43 0.31
C ARG A 9 20.54 -40.65 1.34
N GLN A 10 20.77 -40.88 2.63
CA GLN A 10 20.13 -40.17 3.70
C GLN A 10 20.45 -38.66 3.68
N TYR A 11 21.71 -38.33 3.45
CA TYR A 11 22.16 -36.95 3.29
C TYR A 11 21.46 -36.24 2.13
N LEU A 12 21.42 -36.89 0.96
CA LEU A 12 20.74 -36.37 -0.23
C LEU A 12 19.24 -36.16 0.02
N ALA A 13 18.57 -37.09 0.69
CA ALA A 13 17.16 -36.97 1.04
C ALA A 13 16.91 -35.74 1.93
N TRP A 14 17.73 -35.52 2.93
CA TRP A 14 17.64 -34.34 3.80
C TRP A 14 17.88 -33.03 3.04
N VAL A 15 18.88 -32.98 2.14
CA VAL A 15 19.15 -31.82 1.31
C VAL A 15 17.98 -31.49 0.41
N ILE A 16 17.36 -32.47 -0.21
CA ILE A 16 16.17 -32.31 -1.05
C ILE A 16 14.99 -31.77 -0.26
N VAL A 17 14.73 -32.31 0.94
CA VAL A 17 13.66 -31.87 1.82
C VAL A 17 13.87 -30.41 2.27
N LEU A 18 15.09 -30.07 2.70
CA LEU A 18 15.44 -28.71 3.11
C LEU A 18 15.33 -27.72 1.95
N LEU A 19 15.81 -28.11 0.77
CA LEU A 19 15.71 -27.28 -0.43
C LEU A 19 14.24 -27.06 -0.82
N GLY A 20 13.42 -28.11 -0.78
CA GLY A 20 11.98 -28.04 -1.03
C GLY A 20 11.28 -27.13 -0.04
N ALA A 21 11.62 -27.19 1.24
CA ALA A 21 11.08 -26.33 2.28
C ALA A 21 11.44 -24.85 2.03
N VAL A 22 12.68 -24.57 1.66
CA VAL A 22 13.14 -23.21 1.33
C VAL A 22 12.40 -22.68 0.10
N VAL A 23 12.32 -23.46 -0.97
CA VAL A 23 11.59 -23.07 -2.20
C VAL A 23 10.11 -22.81 -1.88
N THR A 24 9.47 -23.68 -1.13
CA THR A 24 8.07 -23.53 -0.73
C THR A 24 7.84 -22.25 0.10
N ALA A 25 8.78 -21.92 0.99
CA ALA A 25 8.69 -20.71 1.81
C ALA A 25 8.82 -19.41 0.99
N TYR A 26 9.68 -19.43 -0.06
CA TYR A 26 9.92 -18.25 -0.88
C TYR A 26 9.06 -18.16 -2.14
N LEU A 27 8.50 -19.27 -2.59
CA LEU A 27 7.74 -19.35 -3.83
C LEU A 27 6.55 -18.38 -3.89
N PRO A 28 5.71 -18.23 -2.84
CA PRO A 28 4.61 -17.25 -2.84
C PRO A 28 5.11 -15.82 -3.08
N SER A 29 6.24 -15.45 -2.50
CA SER A 29 6.83 -14.12 -2.68
C SER A 29 7.34 -13.89 -4.10
N LEU A 30 7.86 -14.92 -4.75
CA LEU A 30 8.37 -14.86 -6.11
C LEU A 30 7.23 -14.83 -7.15
N LEU A 31 6.18 -15.61 -6.92
CA LEU A 31 5.06 -15.75 -7.87
C LEU A 31 4.05 -14.61 -7.77
N SER A 32 3.88 -14.02 -6.60
CA SER A 32 2.91 -12.94 -6.39
C SER A 32 3.34 -11.61 -7.00
N GLY A 33 4.61 -11.45 -7.36
CA GLY A 33 5.14 -10.18 -7.86
C GLY A 33 4.95 -9.03 -6.87
N ILE A 34 4.76 -9.36 -5.59
CA ILE A 34 4.60 -8.38 -4.53
C ILE A 34 5.96 -7.74 -4.29
N GLU A 35 6.08 -6.50 -4.69
CA GLU A 35 7.19 -5.68 -4.24
C GLU A 35 7.05 -5.48 -2.73
N ARG A 36 8.10 -5.83 -1.98
CA ARG A 36 8.16 -5.48 -0.56
C ARG A 36 8.32 -3.96 -0.43
N ARG A 37 7.23 -3.25 -0.62
CA ARG A 37 7.14 -1.83 -0.34
C ARG A 37 6.93 -1.67 1.17
N GLY A 38 7.96 -1.88 1.94
CA GLY A 38 7.85 -1.72 3.38
C GLY A 38 9.12 -1.17 3.96
N ASN A 39 8.99 -0.44 5.07
CA ASN A 39 10.06 -0.01 5.95
C ASN A 39 10.94 1.16 5.47
N TYR A 40 10.55 1.94 4.47
CA TYR A 40 11.16 3.24 4.24
C TYR A 40 10.26 4.37 4.78
N PRO A 41 10.84 5.49 5.23
CA PRO A 41 10.04 6.60 5.73
C PRO A 41 9.02 7.11 4.70
N GLY A 42 7.77 7.28 5.12
CA GLY A 42 6.71 7.80 4.26
C GLY A 42 6.01 6.78 3.36
N TRP A 43 6.31 5.49 3.45
CA TRP A 43 5.68 4.47 2.60
C TRP A 43 4.14 4.41 2.78
N ARG A 44 3.64 4.65 3.99
CA ARG A 44 2.19 4.70 4.25
C ARG A 44 1.53 5.87 3.54
N PHE A 45 2.17 7.01 3.58
CA PHE A 45 1.71 8.21 2.88
C PHE A 45 1.72 8.01 1.36
N GLN A 46 2.78 7.42 0.82
CA GLN A 46 2.86 7.08 -0.60
C GLN A 46 1.75 6.12 -1.01
N LEU A 47 1.50 5.05 -0.25
CA LEU A 47 0.40 4.12 -0.54
C LEU A 47 -0.97 4.80 -0.48
N ALA A 48 -1.17 5.72 0.45
CA ALA A 48 -2.41 6.49 0.52
C ALA A 48 -2.62 7.33 -0.75
N LEU A 49 -1.60 8.02 -1.23
CA LEU A 49 -1.68 8.79 -2.47
C LEU A 49 -1.92 7.90 -3.69
N GLU A 50 -1.24 6.77 -3.81
CA GLU A 50 -1.45 5.81 -4.89
C GLU A 50 -2.87 5.22 -4.87
N THR A 51 -3.41 4.95 -3.70
CA THR A 51 -4.80 4.50 -3.51
C THR A 51 -5.80 5.57 -3.98
N LEU A 52 -5.55 6.82 -3.62
CA LEU A 52 -6.40 7.95 -4.06
C LEU A 52 -6.40 8.11 -5.59
N VAL A 53 -5.27 7.91 -6.24
CA VAL A 53 -5.19 7.91 -7.72
C VAL A 53 -6.09 6.84 -8.31
N GLN A 54 -6.06 5.62 -7.75
CA GLN A 54 -6.90 4.52 -8.22
C GLN A 54 -8.40 4.81 -8.02
N LEU A 55 -8.76 5.33 -6.86
CA LEU A 55 -10.16 5.66 -6.53
C LEU A 55 -10.69 6.84 -7.37
N GLN A 56 -9.84 7.82 -7.64
CA GLN A 56 -10.20 8.94 -8.53
C GLN A 56 -10.47 8.47 -9.95
N ALA A 57 -9.70 7.54 -10.46
CA ALA A 57 -9.85 6.99 -11.80
C ALA A 57 -11.19 6.28 -12.02
N VAL A 58 -11.77 5.71 -10.96
CA VAL A 58 -13.06 5.00 -11.02
C VAL A 58 -14.24 5.79 -10.47
N ARG A 59 -14.02 7.05 -10.08
CA ARG A 59 -15.04 7.89 -9.45
C ARG A 59 -16.30 8.04 -10.32
N ASP A 60 -16.11 8.24 -11.61
CA ASP A 60 -17.18 8.45 -12.58
C ASP A 60 -17.58 7.15 -13.30
N ALA A 61 -17.02 6.01 -12.92
CA ALA A 61 -17.37 4.72 -13.50
C ALA A 61 -18.76 4.27 -13.07
N PRO A 62 -19.47 3.48 -13.89
CA PRO A 62 -20.81 2.97 -13.53
C PRO A 62 -20.84 2.18 -12.24
N ARG A 63 -19.77 1.47 -11.92
CA ARG A 63 -19.56 0.80 -10.65
C ARG A 63 -18.54 1.60 -9.84
N HIS A 64 -19.04 2.41 -8.92
CA HIS A 64 -18.19 3.26 -8.08
C HIS A 64 -17.38 2.43 -7.08
N GLY A 65 -16.15 2.86 -6.85
CA GLY A 65 -15.29 2.32 -5.83
C GLY A 65 -14.53 1.06 -6.21
N LEU A 66 -13.57 0.72 -5.35
CA LEU A 66 -12.70 -0.45 -5.48
C LEU A 66 -12.61 -1.20 -4.17
N GLY A 67 -12.57 -2.52 -4.23
CA GLY A 67 -12.28 -3.36 -3.06
C GLY A 67 -10.81 -3.30 -2.68
N LEU A 68 -10.53 -3.60 -1.41
CA LEU A 68 -9.18 -3.61 -0.86
C LEU A 68 -8.23 -4.51 -1.67
N GLU A 69 -8.70 -5.70 -2.04
CA GLU A 69 -7.88 -6.66 -2.80
C GLU A 69 -7.55 -6.17 -4.20
N VAL A 70 -8.50 -5.53 -4.86
CA VAL A 70 -8.27 -4.96 -6.20
C VAL A 70 -7.22 -3.85 -6.15
N ILE A 71 -7.31 -2.97 -5.16
CA ILE A 71 -6.31 -1.92 -4.93
C ILE A 71 -4.94 -2.55 -4.67
N ALA A 72 -4.87 -3.53 -3.78
CA ALA A 72 -3.63 -4.22 -3.43
C ALA A 72 -2.98 -4.90 -4.64
N GLN A 73 -3.77 -5.57 -5.46
CA GLN A 73 -3.28 -6.21 -6.70
C GLN A 73 -2.75 -5.18 -7.70
N THR A 74 -3.47 -4.08 -7.89
CA THR A 74 -3.06 -3.02 -8.82
C THR A 74 -1.76 -2.36 -8.39
N LEU A 75 -1.60 -2.12 -7.09
CA LEU A 75 -0.39 -1.52 -6.51
C LEU A 75 0.72 -2.53 -6.24
N ARG A 76 0.44 -3.83 -6.39
CA ARG A 76 1.37 -4.93 -6.11
C ARG A 76 1.90 -4.91 -4.68
N VAL A 77 1.01 -4.72 -3.73
CA VAL A 77 1.32 -4.71 -2.29
C VAL A 77 0.46 -5.71 -1.56
N ASP A 78 0.89 -6.10 -0.36
CA ASP A 78 0.08 -6.92 0.53
C ASP A 78 -1.13 -6.09 1.01
N PRO A 79 -2.36 -6.63 0.97
CA PRO A 79 -3.54 -5.95 1.50
C PRO A 79 -3.38 -5.43 2.92
N LEU A 80 -2.62 -6.11 3.77
CA LEU A 80 -2.33 -5.67 5.14
C LEU A 80 -1.62 -4.31 5.19
N HIS A 81 -0.78 -4.00 4.19
CA HIS A 81 -0.08 -2.72 4.12
C HIS A 81 -1.01 -1.55 3.79
N LEU A 82 -2.18 -1.82 3.21
CA LEU A 82 -3.18 -0.81 2.89
C LEU A 82 -4.15 -0.50 4.04
N GLU A 83 -4.23 -1.35 5.04
CA GLU A 83 -5.19 -1.19 6.14
C GLU A 83 -5.02 0.15 6.87
N GLU A 84 -3.81 0.49 7.26
CA GLU A 84 -3.53 1.72 7.98
C GLU A 84 -3.74 2.98 7.13
N PRO A 85 -3.22 3.06 5.88
CA PRO A 85 -3.52 4.20 5.00
C PRO A 85 -5.01 4.38 4.73
N ILE A 86 -5.74 3.31 4.46
CA ILE A 86 -7.19 3.37 4.20
C ILE A 86 -7.95 3.79 5.47
N ALA A 87 -7.60 3.22 6.63
CA ALA A 87 -8.22 3.60 7.89
C ALA A 87 -8.02 5.09 8.21
N ALA A 88 -6.85 5.64 7.93
CA ALA A 88 -6.58 7.06 8.09
C ALA A 88 -7.47 7.92 7.19
N MET A 89 -7.64 7.54 5.93
CA MET A 89 -8.49 8.27 4.99
C MET A 89 -9.99 8.14 5.31
N VAL A 90 -10.43 6.99 5.80
CA VAL A 90 -11.81 6.80 6.30
C VAL A 90 -12.05 7.66 7.53
N ALA A 91 -11.10 7.73 8.47
CA ALA A 91 -11.20 8.56 9.65
C ALA A 91 -11.27 10.08 9.34
N LEU A 92 -10.72 10.49 8.21
CA LEU A 92 -10.80 11.87 7.71
C LEU A 92 -12.04 12.16 6.88
N ASP A 93 -12.95 11.18 6.74
CA ASP A 93 -14.15 11.28 5.87
C ASP A 93 -13.81 11.50 4.38
N TRP A 94 -12.65 11.09 3.95
CA TRP A 94 -12.27 11.15 2.54
C TRP A 94 -12.77 9.95 1.76
N LEU A 95 -12.80 8.78 2.41
CA LEU A 95 -13.30 7.54 1.86
C LEU A 95 -14.53 7.05 2.62
N GLY A 96 -15.51 6.58 1.87
CA GLY A 96 -16.64 5.83 2.38
C GLY A 96 -16.49 4.35 2.08
N ARG A 97 -17.07 3.53 2.92
CA ARG A 97 -17.11 2.08 2.76
C ARG A 97 -18.53 1.67 2.34
N LEU A 98 -18.62 0.96 1.25
CA LEU A 98 -19.88 0.38 0.78
C LEU A 98 -19.90 -1.12 1.11
N ASP A 99 -20.84 -1.53 1.95
CA ASP A 99 -21.04 -2.91 2.38
C ASP A 99 -22.25 -3.52 1.65
N GLU A 100 -22.21 -3.54 0.32
CA GLU A 100 -23.23 -4.25 -0.46
C GLU A 100 -22.85 -5.74 -0.57
N GLU A 101 -22.78 -6.28 -1.76
CA GLU A 101 -22.34 -7.68 -1.96
C GLU A 101 -20.84 -7.88 -1.72
N GLU A 102 -20.07 -6.84 -1.98
CA GLU A 102 -18.62 -6.81 -1.77
C GLU A 102 -18.24 -5.50 -1.10
N GLU A 103 -17.36 -5.59 -0.10
CA GLU A 103 -16.79 -4.41 0.55
C GLU A 103 -15.98 -3.57 -0.43
N ARG A 104 -16.40 -2.33 -0.66
CA ARG A 104 -15.73 -1.40 -1.57
C ARG A 104 -15.53 -0.06 -0.91
N TYR A 105 -14.43 0.60 -1.28
CA TYR A 105 -14.13 1.96 -0.85
C TYR A 105 -14.42 2.94 -1.99
N VAL A 106 -15.03 4.06 -1.65
CA VAL A 106 -15.36 5.13 -2.59
C VAL A 106 -14.79 6.45 -2.11
N LEU A 107 -14.36 7.29 -3.04
CA LEU A 107 -13.92 8.64 -2.75
C LEU A 107 -15.15 9.53 -2.53
N LEU A 108 -15.31 10.09 -1.32
CA LEU A 108 -16.48 10.88 -0.94
C LEU A 108 -16.40 12.34 -1.38
N GLN A 109 -15.20 12.87 -1.52
CA GLN A 109 -14.97 14.29 -1.76
C GLN A 109 -14.11 14.50 -3.02
N ASP A 110 -14.25 15.69 -3.60
CA ASP A 110 -13.42 16.07 -4.74
C ASP A 110 -11.99 16.39 -4.27
N PRO A 111 -10.97 15.70 -4.81
CA PRO A 111 -9.57 15.98 -4.45
C PRO A 111 -9.13 17.43 -4.64
N ALA A 112 -9.78 18.18 -5.54
CA ALA A 112 -9.48 19.59 -5.77
C ALA A 112 -9.81 20.48 -4.55
N HIS A 113 -10.70 20.04 -3.68
CA HIS A 113 -11.15 20.76 -2.50
C HIS A 113 -10.63 20.16 -1.19
N LEU A 114 -9.91 19.04 -1.24
CA LEU A 114 -9.34 18.40 -0.07
C LEU A 114 -7.96 18.95 0.27
N PRO A 115 -7.74 19.45 1.50
CA PRO A 115 -6.40 19.80 1.96
C PRO A 115 -5.58 18.55 2.19
N LEU A 116 -4.32 18.55 1.75
CA LEU A 116 -3.39 17.42 1.94
C LEU A 116 -2.91 17.29 3.39
N ALA A 117 -2.79 18.41 4.10
CA ALA A 117 -2.15 18.48 5.41
C ALA A 117 -2.68 17.44 6.43
N PRO A 118 -4.00 17.22 6.60
CA PRO A 118 -4.47 16.23 7.57
C PRO A 118 -3.96 14.82 7.33
N LEU A 119 -3.84 14.39 6.08
CA LEU A 119 -3.29 13.08 5.74
C LEU A 119 -1.78 13.02 5.99
N ALA A 120 -1.05 14.06 5.61
CA ALA A 120 0.38 14.15 5.85
C ALA A 120 0.71 14.17 7.36
N GLN A 121 -0.11 14.82 8.16
CA GLN A 121 0.04 14.82 9.62
C GLN A 121 -0.15 13.43 10.23
N ARG A 122 -1.06 12.63 9.69
CA ARG A 122 -1.33 11.28 10.18
C ARG A 122 -0.31 10.23 9.74
N LEU A 123 0.13 10.30 8.50
CA LEU A 123 0.90 9.23 7.88
C LEU A 123 2.37 9.56 7.63
N LEU A 124 2.72 10.83 7.61
CA LEU A 124 4.07 11.26 7.27
C LEU A 124 4.78 11.90 8.45
N LEU A 125 4.29 13.01 8.95
CA LEU A 125 4.94 13.79 10.00
C LEU A 125 3.91 14.54 10.84
N PRO A 126 3.76 14.23 12.13
CA PRO A 126 2.86 14.97 12.99
C PRO A 126 3.21 16.46 13.07
N ASP A 127 2.17 17.30 13.12
CA ASP A 127 2.33 18.73 13.40
C ASP A 127 2.40 18.94 14.92
N GLY A 128 3.51 19.47 15.38
CA GLY A 128 3.77 19.66 16.80
C GLY A 128 4.94 20.59 17.07
N PRO A 129 5.30 20.84 18.33
CA PRO A 129 6.32 21.84 18.69
C PRO A 129 7.66 21.63 18.00
N GLY A 130 8.05 20.38 17.71
CA GLY A 130 9.30 20.08 17.04
C GLY A 130 9.28 20.18 15.51
N THR A 131 8.10 20.29 14.91
CA THR A 131 7.92 20.27 13.46
C THR A 131 7.20 21.51 12.92
N GLU A 132 6.81 22.43 13.78
CA GLU A 132 6.03 23.61 13.43
C GLU A 132 6.72 24.48 12.36
N ALA A 133 8.01 24.74 12.51
CA ALA A 133 8.79 25.53 11.53
C ALA A 133 8.85 24.84 10.16
N PHE A 134 8.99 23.53 10.15
CA PHE A 134 8.95 22.75 8.91
C PHE A 134 7.57 22.84 8.24
N TRP A 135 6.50 22.68 8.98
CA TRP A 135 5.13 22.79 8.45
C TRP A 135 4.86 24.19 7.89
N ALA A 136 5.27 25.23 8.62
CA ALA A 136 5.10 26.61 8.16
C ALA A 136 5.87 26.90 6.87
N ALA A 137 7.06 26.34 6.70
CA ALA A 137 7.93 26.60 5.55
C ALA A 137 7.63 25.69 4.34
N SER A 138 7.06 24.50 4.55
CA SER A 138 6.91 23.47 3.51
C SER A 138 5.84 23.78 2.45
N GLY A 139 4.86 24.64 2.78
CA GLY A 139 3.71 24.86 1.91
C GLY A 139 2.68 23.73 1.88
N LEU A 140 2.88 22.67 2.64
CA LEU A 140 1.99 21.51 2.65
C LEU A 140 0.56 21.84 3.14
N ARG A 141 0.42 22.83 4.03
CA ARG A 141 -0.89 23.26 4.51
C ARG A 141 -1.74 23.92 3.42
N ALA A 142 -1.12 24.50 2.40
CA ALA A 142 -1.80 25.13 1.28
C ALA A 142 -2.03 24.18 0.09
N MET A 143 -1.40 23.02 0.11
CA MET A 143 -1.50 22.03 -0.97
C MET A 143 -2.82 21.25 -0.88
N THR A 144 -3.47 21.08 -2.03
CA THR A 144 -4.65 20.19 -2.14
C THR A 144 -4.22 18.78 -2.53
N VAL A 145 -5.10 17.82 -2.28
CA VAL A 145 -4.88 16.43 -2.70
C VAL A 145 -4.72 16.34 -4.21
N ALA A 146 -5.53 17.05 -4.98
CA ALA A 146 -5.43 17.07 -6.44
C ALA A 146 -4.05 17.53 -6.93
N GLN A 147 -3.48 18.55 -6.29
CA GLN A 147 -2.12 19.01 -6.60
C GLN A 147 -1.06 17.95 -6.30
N ALA A 148 -1.23 17.21 -5.21
CA ALA A 148 -0.32 16.13 -4.84
C ALA A 148 -0.42 14.91 -5.78
N LEU A 149 -1.60 14.66 -6.36
CA LEU A 149 -1.84 13.58 -7.30
C LEU A 149 -1.51 13.96 -8.75
N HIS A 150 -1.26 15.23 -9.01
CA HIS A 150 -0.95 15.68 -10.36
C HIS A 150 0.40 15.13 -10.81
N VAL A 151 0.35 14.19 -11.73
CA VAL A 151 1.56 13.74 -12.43
C VAL A 151 1.82 14.76 -13.54
N PRO A 152 2.96 15.50 -13.49
CA PRO A 152 3.27 16.40 -14.58
C PRO A 152 3.34 15.62 -15.87
N SER A 153 2.54 16.03 -16.86
CA SER A 153 2.64 15.46 -18.20
C SER A 153 4.07 15.69 -18.69
N VAL A 154 4.78 14.59 -18.91
CA VAL A 154 6.10 14.66 -19.53
C VAL A 154 5.88 15.22 -20.94
N PRO A 155 6.53 16.33 -21.28
CA PRO A 155 6.39 16.90 -22.62
C PRO A 155 6.94 15.97 -23.70
#